data_ce1eb9cec975b2b3f6b990aeffb7199e
#
_entry.id   ce1eb9cec975b2b3f6b990aeffb7199e
#
_cell.length_a   1.000
_cell.length_b   1.000
_cell.length_c   1.000
_cell.angle_alpha   90.00
_cell.angle_beta   90.00
_cell.angle_gamma   90.00
#
_symmetry.space_group_name_H-M   'P 1'
#
loop_
_entity.id
_entity.type
_entity.pdbx_description
1 polymer ?
#
loop_
_entity_poly.entity_id
_entity_poly.type
_entity_poly.pdbx_seq_one_letter_code
_entity_poly.pdbx_strand_id
1 'polypeptide(L)'
;MILNQGRVLACQRAVGKPEGGKWEFPGGKVEEGESDQVALSREIEEELAMSVSPGLMVKSVVHGEVELWAYRSCWDGVEMELREHQDAKWIIPAEGDKLDWAPADAAIWKEVRRTFFPTA
;
A
#
# COMPACT_ATOMS: atom_id res chain seq x y z
N MET A 1 2.75 3.15 0.07
CA MET A 1 2.95 2.65 1.44
C MET A 1 2.75 3.79 2.42
N ILE A 2 1.89 3.60 3.41
CA ILE A 2 1.54 4.65 4.38
C ILE A 2 2.06 4.24 5.75
N LEU A 3 2.92 5.09 6.34
CA LEU A 3 3.50 4.88 7.67
C LEU A 3 2.84 5.78 8.68
N ASN A 4 2.53 5.24 9.85
CA ASN A 4 2.03 6.01 10.99
C ASN A 4 2.41 5.33 12.31
N GLN A 5 3.16 6.02 13.16
CA GLN A 5 3.55 5.55 14.49
C GLN A 5 4.17 4.14 14.52
N GLY A 6 5.10 3.88 13.60
CA GLY A 6 5.78 2.58 13.52
C GLY A 6 4.96 1.46 12.91
N ARG A 7 3.82 1.78 12.31
CA ARG A 7 2.93 0.82 11.64
C ARG A 7 2.73 1.18 10.18
N VAL A 8 2.43 0.17 9.38
CA VAL A 8 2.16 0.31 7.94
C VAL A 8 0.72 -0.09 7.67
N LEU A 9 0.05 0.65 6.78
CA LEU A 9 -1.31 0.30 6.39
C LEU A 9 -1.30 -0.81 5.34
N ALA A 10 -1.95 -1.93 5.64
CA ALA A 10 -2.19 -3.03 4.73
C ALA A 10 -3.69 -3.17 4.50
N CYS A 11 -4.10 -3.42 3.26
CA CYS A 11 -5.50 -3.57 2.87
C CYS A 11 -5.72 -4.96 2.29
N GLN A 12 -6.86 -5.56 2.62
CA GLN A 12 -7.24 -6.89 2.12
C GLN A 12 -8.18 -6.76 0.94
N ARG A 13 -7.82 -7.37 -0.17
CA ARG A 13 -8.63 -7.35 -1.39
C ARG A 13 -9.94 -8.09 -1.17
N ALA A 14 -11.02 -7.53 -1.72
CA ALA A 14 -12.34 -8.12 -1.60
C ALA A 14 -12.42 -9.48 -2.31
N VAL A 15 -13.18 -10.39 -1.75
CA VAL A 15 -13.52 -11.68 -2.36
C VAL A 15 -14.25 -11.41 -3.67
N GLY A 16 -13.91 -12.17 -4.72
CA GLY A 16 -14.49 -12.00 -6.05
C GLY A 16 -13.67 -11.13 -7.00
N LYS A 17 -12.67 -10.41 -6.47
CA LYS A 17 -11.68 -9.67 -7.29
C LYS A 17 -10.43 -10.52 -7.52
N PRO A 18 -9.61 -10.20 -8.55
CA PRO A 18 -8.32 -10.87 -8.71
C PRO A 18 -7.50 -10.82 -7.43
N GLU A 19 -6.88 -11.93 -7.05
CA GLU A 19 -6.13 -12.06 -5.80
C GLU A 19 -6.98 -11.75 -4.54
N GLY A 20 -8.30 -12.02 -4.61
CA GLY A 20 -9.23 -11.78 -3.49
C GLY A 20 -8.81 -12.48 -2.21
N GLY A 21 -8.96 -11.80 -1.07
CA GLY A 21 -8.54 -12.28 0.23
C GLY A 21 -7.07 -12.04 0.57
N LYS A 22 -6.24 -11.70 -0.41
CA LYS A 22 -4.83 -11.37 -0.18
C LYS A 22 -4.66 -9.92 0.21
N TRP A 23 -3.55 -9.63 0.86
CA TRP A 23 -3.23 -8.29 1.35
C TRP A 23 -2.38 -7.53 0.34
N GLU A 24 -2.56 -6.23 0.32
CA GLU A 24 -1.82 -5.33 -0.55
C GLU A 24 -1.60 -3.98 0.11
N PHE A 25 -0.66 -3.21 -0.43
CA PHE A 25 -0.58 -1.79 -0.11
C PHE A 25 -1.64 -1.06 -0.94
N PRO A 26 -2.35 -0.07 -0.35
CA PRO A 26 -3.36 0.66 -1.10
C PRO A 26 -2.73 1.51 -2.21
N GLY A 27 -3.44 1.67 -3.29
CA GLY A 27 -3.00 2.41 -4.47
C GLY A 27 -3.71 1.93 -5.72
N GLY A 28 -3.33 2.46 -6.86
CA GLY A 28 -3.95 2.14 -8.12
C GLY A 28 -3.14 2.59 -9.32
N LYS A 29 -3.80 2.68 -10.47
CA LYS A 29 -3.16 2.99 -11.74
C LYS A 29 -2.98 4.50 -11.93
N VAL A 30 -1.87 4.87 -12.56
CA VAL A 30 -1.63 6.24 -13.03
C VAL A 30 -2.48 6.49 -14.26
N GLU A 31 -3.25 7.57 -14.24
CA GLU A 31 -4.03 8.01 -15.40
C GLU A 31 -3.22 8.99 -16.24
N GLU A 32 -3.64 9.19 -17.49
CA GLU A 32 -2.97 10.10 -18.41
C GLU A 32 -2.89 11.52 -17.81
N GLY A 33 -1.70 12.10 -17.87
CA GLY A 33 -1.45 13.46 -17.36
C GLY A 33 -1.19 13.54 -15.87
N GLU A 34 -1.26 12.42 -15.13
CA GLU A 34 -0.93 12.38 -13.71
C GLU A 34 0.52 12.01 -13.47
N SER A 35 1.13 12.59 -12.42
CA SER A 35 2.36 12.03 -11.87
C SER A 35 2.01 10.80 -11.01
N ASP A 36 3.01 9.99 -10.69
CA ASP A 36 2.83 8.81 -9.82
C ASP A 36 2.29 9.22 -8.44
N GLN A 37 2.82 10.31 -7.87
CA GLN A 37 2.39 10.79 -6.56
C GLN A 37 0.94 11.30 -6.59
N VAL A 38 0.56 12.04 -7.63
CA VAL A 38 -0.82 12.52 -7.79
C VAL A 38 -1.78 11.34 -7.93
N ALA A 39 -1.42 10.35 -8.74
CA ALA A 39 -2.21 9.14 -8.91
C ALA A 39 -2.41 8.40 -7.58
N LEU A 40 -1.33 8.25 -6.80
CA LEU A 40 -1.40 7.60 -5.50
C LEU A 40 -2.32 8.33 -4.53
N SER A 41 -2.19 9.65 -4.43
CA SER A 41 -3.07 10.46 -3.57
C SER A 41 -4.54 10.33 -3.97
N ARG A 42 -4.83 10.34 -5.26
CA ARG A 42 -6.18 10.20 -5.80
C ARG A 42 -6.76 8.83 -5.49
N GLU A 43 -6.01 7.76 -5.76
CA GLU A 43 -6.46 6.39 -5.53
C GLU A 43 -6.73 6.11 -4.05
N ILE A 44 -5.89 6.62 -3.16
CA ILE A 44 -6.09 6.43 -1.72
C ILE A 44 -7.31 7.18 -1.24
N GLU A 45 -7.58 8.38 -1.76
CA GLU A 45 -8.79 9.10 -1.44
C GLU A 45 -10.04 8.36 -1.94
N GLU A 46 -10.00 7.84 -3.17
CA GLU A 46 -11.09 7.07 -3.76
C GLU A 46 -11.37 5.76 -2.99
N GLU A 47 -10.32 5.03 -2.63
CA GLU A 47 -10.46 3.72 -2.00
C GLU A 47 -10.72 3.78 -0.49
N LEU A 48 -10.12 4.74 0.21
CA LEU A 48 -10.08 4.78 1.67
C LEU A 48 -10.57 6.08 2.29
N ALA A 49 -10.94 7.07 1.49
CA ALA A 49 -11.30 8.41 1.97
C ALA A 49 -10.20 9.03 2.84
N MET A 50 -8.94 8.71 2.57
CA MET A 50 -7.79 9.24 3.28
C MET A 50 -7.06 10.27 2.43
N SER A 51 -6.53 11.30 3.08
CA SER A 51 -5.63 12.25 2.46
C SER A 51 -4.19 11.91 2.85
N VAL A 52 -3.34 11.69 1.85
CA VAL A 52 -1.93 11.36 2.06
C VAL A 52 -1.04 12.25 1.21
N SER A 53 0.19 12.45 1.69
CA SER A 53 1.23 13.17 0.95
C SER A 53 2.32 12.17 0.59
N PRO A 54 2.39 11.71 -0.68
CA PRO A 54 3.43 10.80 -1.12
C PRO A 54 4.80 11.48 -1.11
N GLY A 55 5.79 10.76 -0.59
CA GLY A 55 7.17 11.21 -0.52
C GLY A 55 8.08 10.44 -1.47
N LEU A 56 9.19 9.92 -0.94
CA LEU A 56 10.18 9.22 -1.73
C LEU A 56 9.72 7.82 -2.14
N MET A 57 10.14 7.40 -3.34
CA MET A 57 9.93 6.04 -3.82
C MET A 57 10.77 5.07 -2.98
N VAL A 58 10.13 4.00 -2.54
CA VAL A 58 10.77 2.92 -1.78
C VAL A 58 11.30 1.86 -2.72
N LYS A 59 10.47 1.40 -3.65
CA LYS A 59 10.82 0.34 -4.59
C LYS A 59 9.86 0.34 -5.77
N SER A 60 10.36 -0.06 -6.93
CA SER A 60 9.53 -0.47 -8.06
C SER A 60 9.62 -1.98 -8.23
N VAL A 61 8.51 -2.61 -8.60
CA VAL A 61 8.41 -4.06 -8.79
C VAL A 61 7.67 -4.33 -10.09
N VAL A 62 8.25 -5.20 -10.92
CA VAL A 62 7.58 -5.68 -12.14
C VAL A 62 7.00 -7.06 -11.85
N HIS A 63 5.71 -7.23 -12.11
CA HIS A 63 5.02 -8.51 -11.99
C HIS A 63 4.15 -8.71 -13.24
N GLY A 64 4.58 -9.62 -14.13
CA GLY A 64 3.95 -9.79 -15.43
C GLY A 64 4.11 -8.52 -16.27
N GLU A 65 3.01 -7.97 -16.74
CA GLU A 65 2.98 -6.72 -17.52
C GLU A 65 2.78 -5.48 -16.65
N VAL A 66 2.65 -5.66 -15.34
CA VAL A 66 2.37 -4.58 -14.39
C VAL A 66 3.65 -4.16 -13.69
N GLU A 67 3.93 -2.86 -13.69
CA GLU A 67 4.99 -2.26 -12.88
C GLU A 67 4.33 -1.49 -11.74
N LEU A 68 4.70 -1.85 -10.50
CA LEU A 68 4.21 -1.21 -9.29
C LEU A 68 5.31 -0.37 -8.66
N TRP A 69 4.96 0.86 -8.31
CA TRP A 69 5.87 1.81 -7.69
C TRP A 69 5.35 2.14 -6.30
N ALA A 70 6.14 1.83 -5.27
CA ALA A 70 5.76 2.06 -3.88
C ALA A 70 6.42 3.34 -3.35
N TYR A 71 5.60 4.26 -2.83
CA TYR A 71 6.04 5.53 -2.24
C TYR A 71 5.77 5.55 -0.75
N ARG A 72 6.73 6.06 0.02
CA ARG A 72 6.49 6.37 1.43
C ARG A 72 5.57 7.59 1.50
N SER A 73 4.43 7.45 2.17
CA SER A 73 3.41 8.48 2.25
C SER A 73 3.09 8.83 3.71
N CYS A 74 2.80 10.10 3.95
CA CYS A 74 2.34 10.58 5.25
C CYS A 74 0.82 10.72 5.23
N TRP A 75 0.18 10.35 6.34
CA TRP A 75 -1.27 10.42 6.53
C TRP A 75 -1.63 11.63 7.39
N ASP A 76 -2.76 12.28 7.08
CA ASP A 76 -3.24 13.46 7.78
C ASP A 76 -3.94 13.16 9.13
N GLY A 77 -4.13 11.88 9.47
CA GLY A 77 -4.75 11.47 10.72
C GLY A 77 -6.26 11.31 10.68
N VAL A 78 -6.91 11.62 9.57
CA VAL A 78 -8.36 11.43 9.42
C VAL A 78 -8.67 9.94 9.28
N GLU A 79 -9.70 9.46 9.99
CA GLU A 79 -10.10 8.06 9.97
C GLU A 79 -10.51 7.61 8.56
N MET A 80 -10.06 6.41 8.17
CA MET A 80 -10.35 5.87 6.86
C MET A 80 -11.76 5.29 6.75
N GLU A 81 -12.27 5.23 5.52
CA GLU A 81 -13.51 4.58 5.16
C GLU A 81 -13.24 3.57 4.05
N LEU A 82 -13.55 2.28 4.28
CA LEU A 82 -13.34 1.24 3.28
C LEU A 82 -14.42 1.32 2.20
N ARG A 83 -14.00 1.56 0.96
CA ARG A 83 -14.90 1.66 -0.19
C ARG A 83 -14.76 0.49 -1.17
N GLU A 84 -13.58 -0.13 -1.23
CA GLU A 84 -13.28 -1.20 -2.17
C GLU A 84 -12.69 -2.44 -1.52
N HIS A 85 -11.98 -2.28 -0.40
CA HIS A 85 -11.36 -3.39 0.33
C HIS A 85 -12.31 -3.98 1.35
N GLN A 86 -12.12 -5.26 1.69
CA GLN A 86 -12.92 -5.89 2.74
C GLN A 86 -12.36 -5.69 4.13
N ASP A 87 -11.07 -5.35 4.27
CA ASP A 87 -10.44 -5.08 5.55
C ASP A 87 -9.21 -4.18 5.36
N ALA A 88 -8.78 -3.54 6.42
CA ALA A 88 -7.53 -2.78 6.47
C ALA A 88 -6.96 -2.84 7.89
N LYS A 89 -5.65 -2.92 8.00
CA LYS A 89 -4.95 -2.97 9.28
C LYS A 89 -3.71 -2.12 9.26
N TRP A 90 -3.47 -1.43 10.38
CA TRP A 90 -2.17 -0.85 10.69
C TRP A 90 -1.31 -1.94 11.32
N ILE A 91 -0.32 -2.44 10.58
CA ILE A 91 0.46 -3.61 10.97
C ILE A 91 1.84 -3.24 11.50
N ILE A 92 2.29 -3.99 12.50
CA ILE A 92 3.69 -4.00 12.95
C ILE A 92 4.47 -4.98 12.07
N PRO A 93 5.83 -4.90 12.06
CA PRO A 93 6.63 -5.77 11.19
C PRO A 93 6.36 -7.28 11.34
N ALA A 94 6.18 -7.76 12.57
CA ALA A 94 5.91 -9.18 12.82
C ALA A 94 4.60 -9.64 12.16
N GLU A 95 3.58 -8.79 12.12
CA GLU A 95 2.32 -9.07 11.44
C GLU A 95 2.51 -9.10 9.92
N GLY A 96 3.25 -8.11 9.38
CA GLY A 96 3.55 -8.05 7.95
C GLY A 96 4.30 -9.27 7.44
N ASP A 97 5.19 -9.84 8.23
CA ASP A 97 5.94 -11.05 7.88
C ASP A 97 5.04 -12.29 7.74
N LYS A 98 3.83 -12.23 8.30
CA LYS A 98 2.86 -13.35 8.32
C LYS A 98 1.67 -13.16 7.39
N LEU A 99 1.47 -11.96 6.83
CA LEU A 99 0.33 -11.71 5.96
C LEU A 99 0.47 -12.46 4.62
N ASP A 100 -0.68 -12.90 4.11
CA ASP A 100 -0.76 -13.48 2.76
C ASP A 100 -0.83 -12.35 1.73
N TRP A 101 0.32 -11.80 1.39
CA TRP A 101 0.43 -10.70 0.43
C TRP A 101 0.14 -11.16 -1.00
N ALA A 102 -0.48 -10.28 -1.79
CA ALA A 102 -0.50 -10.45 -3.24
C ALA A 102 0.95 -10.47 -3.76
N PRO A 103 1.25 -11.21 -4.84
CA PRO A 103 2.63 -11.47 -5.26
C PRO A 103 3.55 -10.25 -5.38
N ALA A 104 3.09 -9.19 -6.05
CA ALA A 104 3.88 -7.97 -6.20
C ALA A 104 4.09 -7.26 -4.87
N ASP A 105 3.07 -7.26 -4.02
CA ASP A 105 3.12 -6.62 -2.70
C ASP A 105 4.03 -7.38 -1.74
N ALA A 106 4.16 -8.69 -1.88
CA ALA A 106 5.12 -9.48 -1.11
C ALA A 106 6.56 -9.00 -1.33
N ALA A 107 6.90 -8.68 -2.57
CA ALA A 107 8.22 -8.14 -2.92
C ALA A 107 8.42 -6.73 -2.34
N ILE A 108 7.36 -5.90 -2.38
CA ILE A 108 7.38 -4.56 -1.77
C ILE A 108 7.55 -4.68 -0.25
N TRP A 109 6.84 -5.60 0.39
CA TRP A 109 6.95 -5.81 1.85
C TRP A 109 8.38 -6.13 2.27
N LYS A 110 9.08 -6.98 1.54
CA LYS A 110 10.49 -7.31 1.85
C LYS A 110 11.36 -6.06 1.87
N GLU A 111 11.17 -5.16 0.91
CA GLU A 111 11.93 -3.93 0.84
C GLU A 111 11.53 -2.95 1.95
N VAL A 112 10.25 -2.81 2.24
CA VAL A 112 9.73 -1.99 3.34
C VAL A 112 10.27 -2.49 4.67
N ARG A 113 10.23 -3.81 4.88
CA ARG A 113 10.74 -4.46 6.10
C ARG A 113 12.21 -4.15 6.32
N ARG A 114 13.00 -4.29 5.27
CA ARG A 114 14.45 -4.03 5.33
C ARG A 114 14.77 -2.55 5.54
N THR A 115 14.04 -1.66 4.88
CA THR A 115 14.35 -0.23 4.86
C THR A 115 13.87 0.50 6.11
N PHE A 116 12.65 0.23 6.55
CA PHE A 116 12.01 0.99 7.63
C PHE A 116 11.97 0.27 8.98
N PHE A 117 12.19 -1.05 8.98
CA PHE A 117 12.14 -1.86 10.20
C PHE A 117 13.32 -2.83 10.26
N PRO A 118 14.56 -2.34 10.18
CA PRO A 118 15.72 -3.23 10.21
C PRO A 118 15.80 -3.94 11.55
N THR A 119 16.15 -5.22 11.52
CA THR A 119 16.47 -5.98 12.74
C THR A 119 17.84 -5.57 13.23
N ALA A 120 17.94 -5.40 14.52
CA ALA A 120 19.23 -5.11 15.14
C ALA A 120 20.18 -6.34 15.05
#